data_b5eec739ab30b825468411233cf9479c
#
_entry.id   b5eec739ab30b825468411233cf9479c
#
_cell.length_a   1.000
_cell.length_b   1.000
_cell.length_c   1.000
_cell.angle_alpha   90.00
_cell.angle_beta   90.00
_cell.angle_gamma   90.00
#
_symmetry.space_group_name_H-M   'P 1'
#
loop_
_entity.id
_entity.type
_entity.pdbx_description
1 polymer ?
#
loop_
_entity_poly.entity_id
_entity_poly.type
_entity_poly.pdbx_seq_one_letter_code
_entity_poly.pdbx_strand_id
1 'polypeptide(L)'
;ESRLKSIETNLAAQAKLNVAVGLGRLPEIAARILRAFERRGFNHDKFLVVGTNALYAYEALAGGSFDTQLVSTQDIDLLVDSRNALKLAVQEEPDEQILLNSLKAADRSFESANRSYRATNRNGYMVDFIKSQRNPPWAREGLALPDSDLQPSPIEGLIWLENAPVIVQPV
;
A
#
# COMPACT_ATOMS: atom_id res chain seq x y z
N GLU A 1 20.31 1.88 24.43
CA GLU A 1 18.98 2.19 25.03
C GLU A 1 18.67 3.69 25.06
N SER A 2 19.61 4.57 25.49
CA SER A 2 19.40 6.04 25.56
C SER A 2 19.07 6.65 24.18
N ARG A 3 19.75 6.23 23.10
CA ARG A 3 19.55 6.76 21.74
C ARG A 3 18.18 6.37 21.18
N LEU A 4 17.70 5.15 21.42
CA LEU A 4 16.38 4.69 20.99
C LEU A 4 15.27 5.49 21.68
N LYS A 5 15.35 5.66 23.01
CA LYS A 5 14.39 6.50 23.76
C LYS A 5 14.33 7.94 23.28
N SER A 6 15.49 8.52 22.93
CA SER A 6 15.55 9.87 22.36
C SER A 6 14.86 9.95 21.00
N ILE A 7 15.08 8.95 20.13
CA ILE A 7 14.42 8.88 18.83
C ILE A 7 12.90 8.72 18.98
N GLU A 8 12.44 7.82 19.84
CA GLU A 8 11.02 7.62 20.13
C GLU A 8 10.35 8.90 20.65
N THR A 9 11.03 9.63 21.56
CA THR A 9 10.52 10.90 22.08
C THR A 9 10.40 11.95 20.97
N ASN A 10 11.41 12.05 20.11
CA ASN A 10 11.41 13.01 19.00
C ASN A 10 10.33 12.66 17.96
N LEU A 11 10.15 11.38 17.64
CA LEU A 11 9.09 10.92 16.73
C LEU A 11 7.70 11.22 17.30
N ALA A 12 7.49 10.98 18.60
CA ALA A 12 6.21 11.29 19.24
C ALA A 12 5.93 12.81 19.26
N ALA A 13 6.95 13.64 19.47
CA ALA A 13 6.82 15.09 19.40
C ALA A 13 6.50 15.55 17.96
N GLN A 14 7.21 15.01 16.97
CA GLN A 14 6.98 15.33 15.56
C GLN A 14 5.57 14.89 15.10
N ALA A 15 5.09 13.74 15.54
CA ALA A 15 3.73 13.27 15.23
C ALA A 15 2.67 14.25 15.75
N LYS A 16 2.84 14.79 16.98
CA LYS A 16 1.92 15.80 17.50
C LYS A 16 1.95 17.10 16.71
N LEU A 17 3.12 17.54 16.28
CA LEU A 17 3.26 18.72 15.42
C LEU A 17 2.59 18.50 14.07
N ASN A 18 2.80 17.34 13.43
CA ASN A 18 2.17 17.00 12.16
C ASN A 18 0.64 17.03 12.26
N VAL A 19 0.07 16.45 13.33
CA VAL A 19 -1.38 16.52 13.57
C VAL A 19 -1.84 17.97 13.75
N ALA A 20 -1.10 18.80 14.51
CA ALA A 20 -1.46 20.20 14.75
C ALA A 20 -1.47 21.07 13.48
N VAL A 21 -0.63 20.73 12.49
CA VAL A 21 -0.58 21.41 11.18
C VAL A 21 -1.41 20.70 10.10
N GLY A 22 -2.19 19.71 10.48
CA GLY A 22 -3.07 18.97 9.55
C GLY A 22 -2.35 17.97 8.66
N LEU A 23 -1.11 17.61 8.96
CA LEU A 23 -0.39 16.53 8.29
C LEU A 23 -0.67 15.17 8.96
N GLY A 24 -0.47 14.10 8.21
CA GLY A 24 -0.64 12.74 8.75
C GLY A 24 -2.13 12.36 8.93
N ARG A 25 -2.99 12.81 8.04
CA ARG A 25 -4.43 12.52 8.04
C ARG A 25 -4.78 11.15 7.48
N LEU A 26 -3.79 10.40 7.02
CA LEU A 26 -3.99 9.04 6.52
C LEU A 26 -4.70 8.19 7.60
N PRO A 27 -5.76 7.44 7.25
CA PRO A 27 -6.43 6.56 8.19
C PRO A 27 -5.46 5.62 8.90
N GLU A 28 -5.62 5.43 10.22
CA GLU A 28 -4.71 4.60 11.01
C GLU A 28 -4.56 3.19 10.44
N ILE A 29 -5.66 2.59 9.96
CA ILE A 29 -5.61 1.24 9.37
C ILE A 29 -4.75 1.23 8.09
N ALA A 30 -4.86 2.24 7.22
CA ALA A 30 -4.03 2.37 6.03
C ALA A 30 -2.54 2.51 6.41
N ALA A 31 -2.21 3.36 7.38
CA ALA A 31 -0.85 3.52 7.88
C ALA A 31 -0.28 2.21 8.45
N ARG A 32 -1.09 1.45 9.21
CA ARG A 32 -0.70 0.13 9.75
C ARG A 32 -0.43 -0.89 8.65
N ILE A 33 -1.26 -0.90 7.59
CA ILE A 33 -1.07 -1.76 6.43
C ILE A 33 0.26 -1.42 5.74
N LEU A 34 0.50 -0.15 5.40
CA LEU A 34 1.72 0.27 4.72
C LEU A 34 2.98 -0.08 5.53
N ARG A 35 2.98 0.16 6.85
CA ARG A 35 4.09 -0.23 7.73
C ARG A 35 4.28 -1.75 7.82
N ALA A 36 3.20 -2.53 7.76
CA ALA A 36 3.30 -3.99 7.77
C ALA A 36 3.91 -4.51 6.47
N PHE A 37 3.58 -3.90 5.34
CA PHE A 37 4.17 -4.20 4.04
C PHE A 37 5.65 -3.81 4.00
N GLU A 38 6.00 -2.60 4.44
CA GLU A 38 7.38 -2.12 4.49
C GLU A 38 8.30 -3.04 5.32
N ARG A 39 7.84 -3.48 6.51
CA ARG A 39 8.60 -4.42 7.37
C ARG A 39 8.88 -5.75 6.69
N ARG A 40 8.10 -6.14 5.70
CA ARG A 40 8.28 -7.36 4.89
C ARG A 40 9.05 -7.10 3.59
N GLY A 41 9.61 -5.89 3.44
CA GLY A 41 10.39 -5.51 2.27
C GLY A 41 9.54 -5.19 1.03
N PHE A 42 8.26 -4.90 1.21
CA PHE A 42 7.40 -4.37 0.17
C PHE A 42 7.54 -2.85 0.14
N ASN A 43 8.56 -2.38 -0.53
CA ASN A 43 8.85 -0.96 -0.67
C ASN A 43 8.09 -0.36 -1.87
N HIS A 44 8.22 0.94 -2.06
CA HIS A 44 7.63 1.72 -3.15
C HIS A 44 8.00 1.24 -4.56
N ASP A 45 9.02 0.43 -4.71
CA ASP A 45 9.39 -0.21 -5.99
C ASP A 45 8.52 -1.43 -6.32
N LYS A 46 7.69 -1.90 -5.39
CA LYS A 46 6.81 -3.06 -5.53
C LYS A 46 5.34 -2.70 -5.50
N PHE A 47 4.98 -1.73 -4.67
CA PHE A 47 3.61 -1.27 -4.50
C PHE A 47 3.54 0.25 -4.52
N LEU A 48 2.55 0.77 -5.23
CA LEU A 48 2.17 2.18 -5.21
C LEU A 48 0.78 2.32 -4.61
N VAL A 49 0.63 3.24 -3.67
CA VAL A 49 -0.70 3.65 -3.21
C VAL A 49 -1.31 4.52 -4.30
N VAL A 50 -2.50 4.16 -4.74
CA VAL A 50 -3.27 4.91 -5.73
C VAL A 50 -4.66 5.26 -5.19
N GLY A 51 -5.51 5.85 -6.01
CA GLY A 51 -6.85 6.24 -5.59
C GLY A 51 -6.86 7.33 -4.51
N THR A 52 -7.88 7.32 -3.68
CA THR A 52 -8.15 8.39 -2.69
C THR A 52 -7.04 8.51 -1.64
N ASN A 53 -6.45 7.40 -1.21
CA ASN A 53 -5.38 7.45 -0.21
C ASN A 53 -4.09 8.09 -0.72
N ALA A 54 -3.85 8.14 -2.04
CA ALA A 54 -2.71 8.85 -2.62
C ALA A 54 -2.83 10.37 -2.44
N LEU A 55 -4.05 10.91 -2.27
CA LEU A 55 -4.27 12.35 -2.09
C LEU A 55 -3.59 12.89 -0.83
N TYR A 56 -3.43 12.07 0.22
CA TYR A 56 -2.70 12.48 1.42
C TYR A 56 -1.22 12.80 1.16
N ALA A 57 -0.59 12.14 0.20
CA ALA A 57 0.77 12.47 -0.22
C ALA A 57 0.82 13.81 -0.96
N TYR A 58 -0.19 14.10 -1.77
CA TYR A 58 -0.31 15.40 -2.45
C TYR A 58 -0.60 16.54 -1.47
N GLU A 59 -1.41 16.32 -0.43
CA GLU A 59 -1.60 17.29 0.65
C GLU A 59 -0.26 17.68 1.30
N ALA A 60 0.53 16.69 1.64
CA ALA A 60 1.84 16.90 2.27
C ALA A 60 2.80 17.69 1.37
N LEU A 61 2.78 17.43 0.07
CA LEU A 61 3.61 18.15 -0.91
C LEU A 61 3.15 19.58 -1.15
N ALA A 62 1.84 19.77 -1.26
CA ALA A 62 1.26 21.08 -1.58
C ALA A 62 1.21 22.02 -0.35
N GLY A 63 1.42 21.49 0.86
CA GLY A 63 1.23 22.24 2.10
C GLY A 63 -0.20 22.68 2.33
N GLY A 64 -1.17 21.94 1.78
CA GLY A 64 -2.60 22.20 1.87
C GLY A 64 -3.37 20.93 2.18
N SER A 65 -4.69 21.03 2.35
CA SER A 65 -5.55 19.87 2.62
C SER A 65 -6.77 19.84 1.71
N PHE A 66 -7.15 18.66 1.25
CA PHE A 66 -8.43 18.43 0.58
C PHE A 66 -9.57 18.44 1.59
N ASP A 67 -10.78 18.68 1.10
CA ASP A 67 -11.98 18.51 1.92
C ASP A 67 -12.04 17.06 2.45
N THR A 68 -12.35 16.93 3.75
CA THR A 68 -12.43 15.64 4.43
C THR A 68 -13.42 14.68 3.75
N GLN A 69 -14.48 15.21 3.16
CA GLN A 69 -15.46 14.41 2.43
C GLN A 69 -14.89 13.78 1.15
N LEU A 70 -13.90 14.44 0.51
CA LEU A 70 -13.26 13.93 -0.70
C LEU A 70 -12.24 12.82 -0.42
N VAL A 71 -11.62 12.84 0.76
CA VAL A 71 -10.57 11.88 1.13
C VAL A 71 -11.05 10.81 2.11
N SER A 72 -12.32 10.87 2.55
CA SER A 72 -12.90 9.85 3.42
C SER A 72 -13.24 8.60 2.61
N THR A 73 -12.50 7.53 2.83
CA THR A 73 -12.68 6.25 2.16
C THR A 73 -12.52 5.10 3.15
N GLN A 74 -13.15 3.96 2.86
CA GLN A 74 -13.05 2.72 3.64
C GLN A 74 -12.23 1.65 2.89
N ASP A 75 -11.40 2.07 1.97
CA ASP A 75 -10.56 1.20 1.17
C ASP A 75 -9.17 1.81 0.93
N ILE A 76 -8.23 0.99 0.52
CA ILE A 76 -6.93 1.40 -0.02
C ILE A 76 -6.64 0.58 -1.27
N ASP A 77 -6.26 1.28 -2.35
CA ASP A 77 -5.85 0.66 -3.60
C ASP A 77 -4.32 0.58 -3.67
N LEU A 78 -3.81 -0.64 -3.84
CA LEU A 78 -2.40 -0.94 -3.98
C LEU A 78 -2.09 -1.44 -5.39
N LEU A 79 -1.44 -0.59 -6.18
CA LEU A 79 -0.96 -0.95 -7.51
C LEU A 79 0.32 -1.76 -7.37
N VAL A 80 0.27 -3.02 -7.84
CA VAL A 80 1.41 -3.94 -7.89
C VAL A 80 2.20 -3.65 -9.16
N ASP A 81 3.48 -3.30 -9.03
CA ASP A 81 4.35 -3.18 -10.20
C ASP A 81 4.72 -4.57 -10.73
N SER A 82 4.08 -4.95 -11.82
CA SER A 82 4.28 -6.25 -12.45
C SER A 82 5.71 -6.50 -12.95
N ARG A 83 6.51 -5.45 -13.16
CA ARG A 83 7.92 -5.57 -13.56
C ARG A 83 8.79 -6.09 -12.43
N ASN A 84 8.39 -5.84 -11.19
CA ASN A 84 9.09 -6.23 -9.97
C ASN A 84 8.48 -7.47 -9.29
N ALA A 85 7.40 -8.04 -9.85
CA ALA A 85 6.77 -9.26 -9.32
C ALA A 85 7.76 -10.42 -9.19
N LEU A 86 8.76 -10.51 -10.08
CA LEU A 86 9.84 -11.50 -10.01
C LEU A 86 10.67 -11.38 -8.71
N LYS A 87 10.88 -10.17 -8.21
CA LYS A 87 11.61 -9.94 -6.95
C LYS A 87 10.82 -10.41 -5.72
N LEU A 88 9.51 -10.51 -5.83
CA LEU A 88 8.64 -11.06 -4.78
C LEU A 88 8.69 -12.60 -4.74
N ALA A 89 8.86 -13.23 -5.93
CA ALA A 89 8.94 -14.69 -6.08
C ALA A 89 10.30 -15.29 -5.69
N VAL A 90 11.36 -14.49 -5.60
CA VAL A 90 12.75 -14.94 -5.34
C VAL A 90 13.12 -14.89 -3.84
N GLN A 91 12.21 -14.53 -2.94
CA GLN A 91 12.47 -14.72 -1.51
C GLN A 91 12.58 -16.20 -1.17
N GLU A 92 13.54 -16.55 -0.33
CA GLU A 92 14.02 -17.92 -0.05
C GLU A 92 12.93 -18.91 0.45
N GLU A 93 11.76 -18.42 0.83
CA GLU A 93 10.57 -19.24 1.11
C GLU A 93 9.35 -18.59 0.42
N PRO A 94 8.80 -19.21 -0.63
CA PRO A 94 7.58 -18.73 -1.27
C PRO A 94 6.40 -18.93 -0.30
N ASP A 95 6.04 -17.90 0.44
CA ASP A 95 4.79 -17.86 1.20
C ASP A 95 3.65 -17.56 0.21
N GLU A 96 2.87 -18.60 -0.14
CA GLU A 96 1.72 -18.49 -1.04
C GLU A 96 0.68 -17.46 -0.57
N GLN A 97 0.71 -17.10 0.71
CA GLN A 97 -0.21 -16.13 1.34
C GLN A 97 0.50 -14.86 1.79
N ILE A 98 1.63 -14.51 1.22
CA ILE A 98 2.47 -13.40 1.70
C ILE A 98 1.71 -12.07 1.79
N LEU A 99 0.81 -11.78 0.85
CA LEU A 99 0.02 -10.55 0.83
C LEU A 99 -1.01 -10.58 1.98
N LEU A 100 -1.78 -11.65 2.09
CA LEU A 100 -2.78 -11.78 3.15
C LEU A 100 -2.14 -11.82 4.53
N ASN A 101 -1.00 -12.51 4.69
CA ASN A 101 -0.25 -12.54 5.94
C ASN A 101 0.33 -11.17 6.30
N SER A 102 0.66 -10.34 5.31
CA SER A 102 1.06 -8.94 5.53
C SER A 102 -0.10 -8.10 6.04
N LEU A 103 -1.29 -8.28 5.47
CA LEU A 103 -2.51 -7.61 5.96
C LEU A 103 -2.87 -8.07 7.37
N LYS A 104 -2.78 -9.37 7.66
CA LYS A 104 -3.02 -9.94 9.01
C LYS A 104 -2.03 -9.44 10.06
N ALA A 105 -0.83 -9.03 9.66
CA ALA A 105 0.11 -8.38 10.56
C ALA A 105 -0.32 -6.95 10.95
N ALA A 106 -1.08 -6.27 10.09
CA ALA A 106 -1.69 -4.97 10.40
C ALA A 106 -2.99 -5.12 11.21
N ASP A 107 -3.85 -6.05 10.79
CA ASP A 107 -5.09 -6.42 11.48
C ASP A 107 -5.42 -7.89 11.20
N ARG A 108 -5.43 -8.71 12.26
CA ARG A 108 -5.64 -10.17 12.17
C ARG A 108 -6.98 -10.57 11.57
N SER A 109 -7.94 -9.65 11.50
CA SER A 109 -9.28 -9.92 10.98
C SER A 109 -9.40 -9.80 9.46
N PHE A 110 -8.29 -9.50 8.74
CA PHE A 110 -8.32 -9.52 7.29
C PHE A 110 -8.53 -10.93 6.74
N GLU A 111 -9.49 -11.03 5.83
CA GLU A 111 -9.82 -12.25 5.10
C GLU A 111 -9.96 -11.93 3.62
N SER A 112 -9.69 -12.90 2.75
CA SER A 112 -9.93 -12.83 1.32
C SER A 112 -10.71 -14.05 0.84
N ALA A 113 -11.55 -13.89 -0.18
CA ALA A 113 -12.05 -15.04 -0.91
C ALA A 113 -10.94 -15.60 -1.80
N ASN A 114 -11.02 -16.89 -2.11
CA ASN A 114 -10.04 -17.55 -2.98
C ASN A 114 -9.94 -16.82 -4.34
N ARG A 115 -8.72 -16.52 -4.77
CA ARG A 115 -8.40 -15.78 -6.00
C ARG A 115 -9.06 -14.39 -6.11
N SER A 116 -9.33 -13.76 -5.00
CA SER A 116 -9.84 -12.40 -4.96
C SER A 116 -8.73 -11.38 -5.15
N TYR A 117 -9.05 -10.24 -5.74
CA TYR A 117 -8.16 -9.06 -5.73
C TYR A 117 -8.33 -8.23 -4.46
N ARG A 118 -9.32 -8.55 -3.62
CA ARG A 118 -9.74 -7.80 -2.44
C ARG A 118 -9.61 -8.62 -1.16
N ALA A 119 -9.10 -7.98 -0.12
CA ALA A 119 -9.21 -8.46 1.25
C ALA A 119 -10.05 -7.47 2.07
N THR A 120 -10.80 -7.96 3.04
CA THR A 120 -11.67 -7.13 3.90
C THR A 120 -11.47 -7.52 5.35
N ASN A 121 -11.41 -6.53 6.24
CA ASN A 121 -11.37 -6.78 7.68
C ASN A 121 -12.78 -6.78 8.30
N ARG A 122 -12.90 -7.16 9.59
CA ARG A 122 -14.19 -7.20 10.30
C ARG A 122 -14.92 -5.86 10.37
N ASN A 123 -14.21 -4.75 10.22
CA ASN A 123 -14.80 -3.41 10.25
C ASN A 123 -15.25 -2.93 8.86
N GLY A 124 -15.14 -3.79 7.84
CA GLY A 124 -15.50 -3.47 6.47
C GLY A 124 -14.44 -2.67 5.71
N TYR A 125 -13.24 -2.46 6.27
CA TYR A 125 -12.16 -1.81 5.55
C TYR A 125 -11.59 -2.76 4.49
N MET A 126 -11.45 -2.25 3.25
CA MET A 126 -11.04 -3.03 2.09
C MET A 126 -9.62 -2.69 1.65
N VAL A 127 -8.92 -3.69 1.13
CA VAL A 127 -7.62 -3.54 0.47
C VAL A 127 -7.72 -4.17 -0.90
N ASP A 128 -7.61 -3.36 -1.94
CA ASP A 128 -7.68 -3.79 -3.32
C ASP A 128 -6.27 -3.86 -3.93
N PHE A 129 -5.93 -5.04 -4.44
CA PHE A 129 -4.71 -5.23 -5.22
C PHE A 129 -5.03 -5.10 -6.68
N ILE A 130 -4.40 -4.15 -7.35
CA ILE A 130 -4.58 -3.89 -8.77
C ILE A 130 -3.26 -3.95 -9.51
N LYS A 131 -3.29 -4.18 -10.81
CA LYS A 131 -2.13 -4.15 -11.70
C LYS A 131 -2.46 -3.43 -12.98
N SER A 132 -1.46 -2.88 -13.65
CA SER A 132 -1.65 -2.30 -14.98
C SER A 132 -2.02 -3.38 -15.99
N GLN A 133 -3.10 -3.16 -16.73
CA GLN A 133 -3.40 -3.99 -17.90
C GLN A 133 -2.48 -3.59 -19.05
N ARG A 134 -1.73 -4.55 -19.60
CA ARG A 134 -0.87 -4.34 -20.76
C ARG A 134 -1.61 -4.74 -22.04
N ASN A 135 -1.67 -3.83 -22.99
CA ASN A 135 -2.12 -4.07 -24.36
C ASN A 135 -0.93 -3.87 -25.31
N PRO A 136 -0.73 -4.78 -26.27
CA PRO A 136 -1.55 -5.93 -26.61
C PRO A 136 -1.38 -7.12 -25.64
N PRO A 137 -2.33 -8.10 -25.64
CA PRO A 137 -2.33 -9.23 -24.70
C PRO A 137 -1.08 -10.13 -24.74
N TRP A 138 -0.30 -10.08 -25.86
CA TRP A 138 0.99 -10.78 -25.99
C TRP A 138 2.18 -9.98 -25.40
N ALA A 139 1.98 -8.71 -24.99
CA ALA A 139 2.97 -8.05 -24.18
C ALA A 139 3.10 -8.91 -22.91
N ARG A 140 4.32 -9.46 -22.69
CA ARG A 140 4.58 -10.36 -21.56
C ARG A 140 3.98 -9.76 -20.30
N GLU A 141 2.92 -10.40 -19.80
CA GLU A 141 2.51 -10.16 -18.42
C GLU A 141 3.75 -10.45 -17.57
N GLY A 142 4.12 -9.47 -16.72
CA GLY A 142 5.12 -9.74 -15.68
C GLY A 142 4.67 -11.01 -14.95
N LEU A 143 5.62 -11.82 -14.51
CA LEU A 143 5.32 -13.08 -13.83
C LEU A 143 4.16 -12.89 -12.86
N ALA A 144 3.17 -13.77 -12.98
CA ALA A 144 2.09 -13.85 -12.00
C ALA A 144 2.72 -13.98 -10.60
N LEU A 145 2.14 -13.31 -9.62
CA LEU A 145 2.44 -13.63 -8.22
C LEU A 145 2.23 -15.14 -8.04
N PRO A 146 3.05 -15.82 -7.24
CA PRO A 146 2.83 -17.21 -6.89
C PRO A 146 1.36 -17.42 -6.56
N ASP A 147 0.82 -18.61 -6.81
CA ASP A 147 -0.61 -18.95 -6.67
C ASP A 147 -1.11 -18.54 -5.27
N SER A 148 -1.39 -17.25 -5.13
CA SER A 148 -1.74 -16.61 -3.86
C SER A 148 -3.26 -16.43 -3.80
N ASP A 149 -3.81 -16.43 -2.60
CA ASP A 149 -5.24 -16.15 -2.37
C ASP A 149 -5.65 -14.76 -2.87
N LEU A 150 -4.69 -13.85 -3.03
CA LEU A 150 -4.90 -12.49 -3.55
C LEU A 150 -4.23 -12.33 -4.91
N GLN A 151 -5.04 -12.08 -5.94
CA GLN A 151 -4.58 -11.89 -7.32
C GLN A 151 -4.94 -10.48 -7.79
N PRO A 152 -3.95 -9.61 -8.10
CA PRO A 152 -4.21 -8.25 -8.54
C PRO A 152 -5.11 -8.19 -9.79
N SER A 153 -6.16 -7.38 -9.72
CA SER A 153 -7.08 -7.14 -10.84
C SER A 153 -6.42 -6.25 -11.90
N PRO A 154 -6.47 -6.62 -13.18
CA PRO A 154 -5.94 -5.78 -14.25
C PRO A 154 -6.85 -4.56 -14.49
N ILE A 155 -6.26 -3.36 -14.50
CA ILE A 155 -6.95 -2.10 -14.76
C ILE A 155 -6.30 -1.41 -15.95
N GLU A 156 -7.13 -1.01 -16.92
CA GLU A 156 -6.69 -0.25 -18.09
C GLU A 156 -6.23 1.16 -17.71
N GLY A 157 -5.31 1.72 -18.50
CA GLY A 157 -4.88 3.10 -18.36
C GLY A 157 -3.88 3.38 -17.23
N LEU A 158 -3.50 2.40 -16.40
CA LEU A 158 -2.56 2.60 -15.29
C LEU A 158 -1.09 2.43 -15.65
N ILE A 159 -0.76 2.03 -16.86
CA ILE A 159 0.62 1.74 -17.29
C ILE A 159 1.58 2.93 -17.13
N TRP A 160 1.07 4.14 -17.20
CA TRP A 160 1.86 5.35 -17.01
C TRP A 160 2.33 5.51 -15.57
N LEU A 161 1.59 5.02 -14.58
CA LEU A 161 1.97 5.07 -13.16
C LEU A 161 3.22 4.25 -12.87
N GLU A 162 3.43 3.15 -13.59
CA GLU A 162 4.64 2.32 -13.45
C GLU A 162 5.93 3.07 -13.86
N ASN A 163 5.80 4.12 -14.67
CA ASN A 163 6.90 4.93 -15.20
C ASN A 163 6.91 6.36 -14.63
N ALA A 164 5.90 6.72 -13.85
CA ALA A 164 5.82 8.03 -13.22
C ALA A 164 6.85 8.16 -12.08
N PRO A 165 7.31 9.36 -11.78
CA PRO A 165 8.10 9.61 -10.58
C PRO A 165 7.29 9.23 -9.33
N VAL A 166 7.90 8.43 -8.46
CA VAL A 166 7.26 8.03 -7.20
C VAL A 166 7.51 9.13 -6.17
N ILE A 167 6.44 9.56 -5.53
CA ILE A 167 6.50 10.45 -4.39
C ILE A 167 6.49 9.60 -3.13
N VAL A 168 7.59 9.62 -2.39
CA VAL A 168 7.71 8.90 -1.12
C VAL A 168 7.44 9.87 0.02
N GLN A 169 6.44 9.57 0.83
CA GLN A 169 6.12 10.31 2.04
C GLN A 169 6.22 9.37 3.25
N PRO A 170 6.85 9.79 4.35
CA PRO A 170 6.85 9.01 5.58
C PRO A 170 5.42 8.94 6.16
N VAL A 171 5.07 7.77 6.63
CA VAL A 171 3.74 7.44 7.20
C VAL A 171 3.85 7.31 8.71
#